data_68eb5bd0badf66227f158ae583eb9d28
#
_entry.id   68eb5bd0badf66227f158ae583eb9d28
#
_cell.length_a   1.000
_cell.length_b   1.000
_cell.length_c   1.000
_cell.angle_alpha   90.00
_cell.angle_beta   90.00
_cell.angle_gamma   90.00
#
_symmetry.space_group_name_H-M   'P 1'
#
loop_
_entity.id
_entity.type
_entity.pdbx_description
1 polymer ?
#
loop_
_entity_poly.entity_id
_entity_poly.type
_entity_poly.pdbx_seq_one_letter_code
_entity_poly.pdbx_strand_id
1 'polypeptide(L)'
;GDEAKQGRPFVGKAGKQLDALLSGAGIDRSRVYITNAVKFRPVNVKPKSVSNRTPTGAELKAGLPLLKSELCLLSPRIIVTLGNTPLKAVLTLAGERIRTVGELHGRSISVTIEGKTMLLSPQYHPASVIYNRALADTLAEDIGRLGEMIRAEEER
;
A
#
# COMPACT_ATOMS: atom_id res chain seq x y z
N GLY A 1 11.22 0.41 14.56
CA GLY A 1 10.27 1.48 14.29
C GLY A 1 9.04 1.41 15.18
N ASP A 2 8.23 2.44 15.13
CA ASP A 2 7.02 2.54 15.97
C ASP A 2 6.03 1.41 15.71
N GLU A 3 5.93 0.96 14.46
CA GLU A 3 5.09 -0.17 14.07
C GLU A 3 5.48 -1.46 14.80
N ALA A 4 6.79 -1.72 14.91
CA ALA A 4 7.28 -2.89 15.63
C ALA A 4 7.00 -2.79 17.14
N LYS A 5 7.14 -1.59 17.72
CA LYS A 5 6.88 -1.35 19.15
C LYS A 5 5.40 -1.51 19.50
N GLN A 6 4.49 -1.09 18.63
CA GLN A 6 3.05 -1.10 18.87
C GLN A 6 2.35 -2.32 18.29
N GLY A 7 3.06 -3.16 17.53
CA GLY A 7 2.48 -4.34 16.88
C GLY A 7 1.43 -4.03 15.82
N ARG A 8 1.40 -2.80 15.28
CA ARG A 8 0.46 -2.36 14.25
C ARG A 8 1.20 -1.68 13.11
N PRO A 9 0.72 -1.82 11.83
CA PRO A 9 1.30 -1.08 10.72
C PRO A 9 0.92 0.40 10.77
N PHE A 10 1.76 1.25 10.23
CA PHE A 10 1.48 2.67 10.01
C PHE A 10 1.05 3.44 11.26
N VAL A 11 1.85 3.35 12.34
CA VAL A 11 1.62 4.12 13.58
C VAL A 11 2.65 5.23 13.80
N GLY A 12 3.73 5.28 13.02
CA GLY A 12 4.73 6.34 13.08
C GLY A 12 4.31 7.59 12.33
N LYS A 13 5.28 8.44 11.95
CA LYS A 13 5.03 9.70 11.23
C LYS A 13 4.30 9.48 9.90
N ALA A 14 4.72 8.48 9.13
CA ALA A 14 4.06 8.14 7.88
C ALA A 14 2.63 7.63 8.12
N GLY A 15 2.41 6.88 9.21
CA GLY A 15 1.08 6.41 9.59
C GLY A 15 0.13 7.54 9.96
N LYS A 16 0.61 8.53 10.69
CA LYS A 16 -0.17 9.73 11.04
C LYS A 16 -0.52 10.53 9.79
N GLN A 17 0.41 10.65 8.84
CA GLN A 17 0.16 11.31 7.57
C GLN A 17 -0.89 10.55 6.75
N LEU A 18 -0.82 9.23 6.71
CA LEU A 18 -1.83 8.41 6.04
C LEU A 18 -3.21 8.61 6.68
N ASP A 19 -3.30 8.62 8.01
CA ASP A 19 -4.56 8.87 8.71
C ASP A 19 -5.17 10.22 8.32
N ALA A 20 -4.35 11.27 8.24
CA ALA A 20 -4.80 12.59 7.83
C ALA A 20 -5.30 12.60 6.37
N LEU A 21 -4.58 11.90 5.47
CA LEU A 21 -4.98 11.78 4.06
C LEU A 21 -6.30 11.03 3.91
N LEU A 22 -6.47 9.91 4.60
CA LEU A 22 -7.70 9.13 4.57
C LEU A 22 -8.87 9.93 5.11
N SER A 23 -8.68 10.60 6.25
CA SER A 23 -9.69 11.44 6.87
C SER A 23 -10.10 12.59 5.95
N GLY A 24 -9.14 13.27 5.33
CA GLY A 24 -9.40 14.35 4.38
C GLY A 24 -10.14 13.89 3.13
N ALA A 25 -10.00 12.63 2.74
CA ALA A 25 -10.70 12.03 1.61
C ALA A 25 -12.06 11.40 2.00
N GLY A 26 -12.43 11.45 3.27
CA GLY A 26 -13.66 10.83 3.76
C GLY A 26 -13.59 9.31 3.86
N ILE A 27 -12.40 8.76 3.99
CA ILE A 27 -12.18 7.31 4.15
C ILE A 27 -11.96 7.02 5.63
N ASP A 28 -12.84 6.23 6.23
CA ASP A 28 -12.74 5.83 7.63
C ASP A 28 -11.70 4.71 7.77
N ARG A 29 -10.64 4.96 8.56
CA ARG A 29 -9.59 3.97 8.79
C ARG A 29 -10.12 2.68 9.42
N SER A 30 -11.20 2.73 10.18
CA SER A 30 -11.80 1.53 10.78
C SER A 30 -12.40 0.58 9.75
N ARG A 31 -12.65 1.06 8.53
CA ARG A 31 -13.23 0.28 7.43
C ARG A 31 -12.20 -0.27 6.46
N VAL A 32 -10.93 -0.01 6.70
CA VAL A 32 -9.83 -0.50 5.87
C VAL A 32 -9.00 -1.52 6.63
N TYR A 33 -8.53 -2.53 5.92
CA TYR A 33 -7.56 -3.49 6.44
C TYR A 33 -6.19 -3.11 5.93
N ILE A 34 -5.25 -2.87 6.84
CA ILE A 34 -3.88 -2.48 6.51
C ILE A 34 -2.94 -3.62 6.80
N THR A 35 -2.13 -3.98 5.83
CA THR A 35 -1.15 -5.04 5.95
C THR A 35 0.12 -4.68 5.16
N ASN A 36 1.13 -5.53 5.21
CA ASN A 36 2.37 -5.37 4.47
C ASN A 36 2.58 -6.53 3.52
N ALA A 37 3.16 -6.24 2.36
CA ALA A 37 3.53 -7.27 1.39
C ALA A 37 4.60 -8.21 1.95
N VAL A 38 5.50 -7.68 2.79
CA VAL A 38 6.52 -8.44 3.51
C VAL A 38 6.18 -8.37 5.00
N LYS A 39 6.00 -9.53 5.64
CA LYS A 39 5.50 -9.62 7.02
C LYS A 39 6.58 -9.51 8.09
N PHE A 40 7.83 -9.31 7.70
CA PHE A 40 8.93 -8.99 8.59
C PHE A 40 9.54 -7.64 8.19
N ARG A 41 10.36 -7.09 9.06
CA ARG A 41 11.01 -5.81 8.82
C ARG A 41 12.39 -6.02 8.20
N PRO A 42 12.58 -5.78 6.87
CA PRO A 42 13.91 -5.83 6.27
C PRO A 42 14.77 -4.71 6.84
N VAL A 43 15.96 -5.04 7.32
CA VAL A 43 16.85 -4.06 7.95
C VAL A 43 18.29 -4.25 7.49
N ASN A 44 19.05 -3.16 7.50
CA ASN A 44 20.49 -3.18 7.44
C ASN A 44 21.02 -3.07 8.88
N VAL A 45 21.83 -4.03 9.30
CA VAL A 45 22.42 -4.04 10.64
C VAL A 45 23.88 -3.61 10.52
N LYS A 46 24.25 -2.55 11.21
CA LYS A 46 25.62 -2.05 11.36
C LYS A 46 25.99 -2.10 12.84
N PRO A 47 27.31 -2.09 13.18
CA PRO A 47 27.72 -2.21 14.59
C PRO A 47 27.08 -1.22 15.54
N LYS A 48 26.70 -0.03 15.06
CA LYS A 48 26.10 1.03 15.89
C LYS A 48 24.71 1.46 15.46
N SER A 49 24.11 0.81 14.45
CA SER A 49 22.81 1.23 13.94
C SER A 49 22.06 0.11 13.23
N VAL A 50 20.73 0.24 13.22
CA VAL A 50 19.83 -0.59 12.41
C VAL A 50 18.98 0.36 11.59
N SER A 51 18.95 0.18 10.29
CA SER A 51 18.15 1.00 9.38
C SER A 51 17.23 0.14 8.51
N ASN A 52 16.08 0.68 8.15
CA ASN A 52 15.16 0.02 7.23
C ASN A 52 15.78 -0.03 5.82
N ARG A 53 15.45 -1.06 5.08
CA ARG A 53 15.80 -1.19 3.66
C ARG A 53 14.62 -1.74 2.87
N THR A 54 14.68 -1.56 1.55
CA THR A 54 13.74 -2.19 0.63
C THR A 54 13.94 -3.71 0.65
N PRO A 55 12.86 -4.53 0.68
CA PRO A 55 12.99 -5.97 0.55
C PRO A 55 13.67 -6.38 -0.75
N THR A 56 14.46 -7.45 -0.70
CA THR A 56 15.00 -8.06 -1.92
C THR A 56 13.88 -8.75 -2.69
N GLY A 57 14.12 -9.07 -3.97
CA GLY A 57 13.18 -9.85 -4.77
C GLY A 57 12.84 -11.19 -4.15
N ALA A 58 13.82 -11.87 -3.55
CA ALA A 58 13.60 -13.15 -2.88
C ALA A 58 12.73 -12.99 -1.62
N GLU A 59 12.96 -11.95 -0.83
CA GLU A 59 12.16 -11.64 0.36
C GLU A 59 10.72 -11.31 -0.01
N LEU A 60 10.52 -10.52 -1.06
CA LEU A 60 9.20 -10.20 -1.56
C LEU A 60 8.48 -11.46 -2.03
N LYS A 61 9.16 -12.29 -2.82
CA LYS A 61 8.62 -13.56 -3.32
C LYS A 61 8.21 -14.49 -2.17
N ALA A 62 9.00 -14.55 -1.10
CA ALA A 62 8.68 -15.36 0.07
C ALA A 62 7.40 -14.89 0.77
N GLY A 63 7.07 -13.61 0.71
CA GLY A 63 5.86 -13.04 1.29
C GLY A 63 4.59 -13.22 0.46
N LEU A 64 4.71 -13.56 -0.82
CA LEU A 64 3.56 -13.62 -1.73
C LEU A 64 2.47 -14.63 -1.33
N PRO A 65 2.81 -15.87 -0.87
CA PRO A 65 1.76 -16.82 -0.49
C PRO A 65 0.87 -16.30 0.64
N LEU A 66 1.45 -15.63 1.62
CA LEU A 66 0.70 -15.08 2.74
C LEU A 66 -0.17 -13.91 2.31
N LEU A 67 0.37 -13.01 1.50
CA LEU A 67 -0.39 -11.89 0.94
C LEU A 67 -1.56 -12.41 0.08
N LYS A 68 -1.32 -13.42 -0.75
CA LYS A 68 -2.37 -14.05 -1.55
C LYS A 68 -3.48 -14.59 -0.66
N SER A 69 -3.12 -15.28 0.42
CA SER A 69 -4.10 -15.82 1.37
C SER A 69 -4.94 -14.70 2.00
N GLU A 70 -4.31 -13.60 2.41
CA GLU A 70 -5.04 -12.45 2.96
C GLU A 70 -6.04 -11.90 1.94
N LEU A 71 -5.62 -11.68 0.70
CA LEU A 71 -6.48 -11.15 -0.35
C LEU A 71 -7.64 -12.08 -0.66
N CYS A 72 -7.41 -13.40 -0.70
CA CYS A 72 -8.46 -14.38 -0.93
C CYS A 72 -9.47 -14.43 0.20
N LEU A 73 -9.01 -14.33 1.45
CA LEU A 73 -9.89 -14.33 2.62
C LEU A 73 -10.72 -13.06 2.72
N LEU A 74 -10.10 -11.90 2.48
CA LEU A 74 -10.77 -10.61 2.58
C LEU A 74 -11.65 -10.31 1.39
N SER A 75 -11.28 -10.79 0.21
CA SER A 75 -11.95 -10.48 -1.07
C SER A 75 -12.28 -8.99 -1.21
N PRO A 76 -11.29 -8.10 -1.10
CA PRO A 76 -11.57 -6.67 -1.16
C PRO A 76 -12.03 -6.26 -2.55
N ARG A 77 -12.88 -5.25 -2.64
CA ARG A 77 -13.24 -4.65 -3.93
C ARG A 77 -12.11 -3.80 -4.46
N ILE A 78 -11.38 -3.13 -3.56
CA ILE A 78 -10.31 -2.20 -3.89
C ILE A 78 -9.07 -2.57 -3.08
N ILE A 79 -7.95 -2.69 -3.78
CA ILE A 79 -6.62 -2.84 -3.17
C ILE A 79 -5.90 -1.52 -3.39
N VAL A 80 -5.42 -0.91 -2.31
CA VAL A 80 -4.57 0.27 -2.38
C VAL A 80 -3.15 -0.15 -2.05
N THR A 81 -2.21 0.13 -2.94
CA THR A 81 -0.80 -0.13 -2.68
C THR A 81 -0.07 1.18 -2.44
N LEU A 82 0.78 1.21 -1.42
CA LEU A 82 1.56 2.39 -1.04
C LEU A 82 3.02 2.16 -1.40
N GLY A 83 3.46 2.76 -2.50
CA GLY A 83 4.82 2.63 -3.01
C GLY A 83 5.01 1.42 -3.93
N ASN A 84 6.23 1.23 -4.39
CA ASN A 84 6.54 0.22 -5.40
C ASN A 84 6.55 -1.22 -4.89
N THR A 85 6.93 -1.44 -3.65
CA THR A 85 7.05 -2.81 -3.09
C THR A 85 5.70 -3.55 -3.09
N PRO A 86 4.64 -3.02 -2.48
CA PRO A 86 3.34 -3.69 -2.54
C PRO A 86 2.74 -3.71 -3.95
N LEU A 87 3.00 -2.70 -4.76
CA LEU A 87 2.54 -2.67 -6.15
C LEU A 87 3.13 -3.85 -6.93
N LYS A 88 4.43 -4.06 -6.82
CA LYS A 88 5.11 -5.19 -7.45
C LYS A 88 4.53 -6.53 -6.97
N ALA A 89 4.27 -6.65 -5.67
CA ALA A 89 3.70 -7.86 -5.09
C ALA A 89 2.32 -8.17 -5.69
N VAL A 90 1.42 -7.20 -5.72
CA VAL A 90 0.06 -7.40 -6.25
C VAL A 90 0.09 -7.68 -7.75
N LEU A 91 0.90 -6.94 -8.52
CA LEU A 91 1.03 -7.18 -9.96
C LEU A 91 1.58 -8.59 -10.24
N THR A 92 2.54 -9.05 -9.44
CA THR A 92 3.09 -10.42 -9.55
C THR A 92 2.00 -11.47 -9.29
N LEU A 93 1.23 -11.30 -8.23
CA LEU A 93 0.12 -12.22 -7.90
C LEU A 93 -0.95 -12.26 -9.00
N ALA A 94 -1.18 -11.13 -9.65
CA ALA A 94 -2.17 -11.02 -10.72
C ALA A 94 -1.63 -11.48 -12.08
N GLY A 95 -0.34 -11.85 -12.18
CA GLY A 95 0.28 -12.20 -13.46
C GLY A 95 0.43 -11.03 -14.42
N GLU A 96 0.43 -9.81 -13.90
CA GLU A 96 0.53 -8.59 -14.69
C GLU A 96 1.99 -8.15 -14.86
N ARG A 97 2.24 -7.38 -15.92
CA ARG A 97 3.55 -6.76 -16.13
C ARG A 97 3.86 -5.79 -14.98
N ILE A 98 5.10 -5.86 -14.49
CA ILE A 98 5.54 -4.95 -13.42
C ILE A 98 5.68 -3.53 -13.94
N ARG A 99 5.04 -2.60 -13.23
CA ARG A 99 5.08 -1.16 -13.50
C ARG A 99 5.31 -0.43 -12.19
N THR A 100 5.73 0.83 -12.26
CA THR A 100 6.06 1.64 -11.09
C THR A 100 4.88 2.50 -10.64
N VAL A 101 4.93 2.97 -9.40
CA VAL A 101 3.95 3.92 -8.88
C VAL A 101 3.98 5.24 -9.68
N GLY A 102 5.16 5.64 -10.18
CA GLY A 102 5.28 6.82 -11.04
C GLY A 102 4.46 6.71 -12.33
N GLU A 103 4.34 5.49 -12.87
CA GLU A 103 3.53 5.24 -14.06
C GLU A 103 2.04 5.12 -13.76
N LEU A 104 1.67 4.60 -12.59
CA LEU A 104 0.30 4.18 -12.29
C LEU A 104 -0.43 5.02 -11.25
N HIS A 105 0.26 5.89 -10.52
CA HIS A 105 -0.38 6.65 -9.45
C HIS A 105 -1.64 7.39 -9.93
N GLY A 106 -2.64 7.46 -9.08
CA GLY A 106 -3.90 8.14 -9.39
C GLY A 106 -4.81 7.40 -10.36
N ARG A 107 -4.39 6.23 -10.85
CA ARG A 107 -5.20 5.37 -11.74
C ARG A 107 -5.77 4.20 -10.96
N SER A 108 -6.83 3.62 -11.50
CA SER A 108 -7.39 2.37 -11.01
C SER A 108 -7.38 1.36 -12.14
N ILE A 109 -6.83 0.18 -11.87
CA ILE A 109 -6.76 -0.89 -12.86
C ILE A 109 -7.40 -2.16 -12.31
N SER A 110 -8.07 -2.93 -13.17
CA SER A 110 -8.60 -4.23 -12.78
C SER A 110 -7.48 -5.26 -12.72
N VAL A 111 -7.42 -6.02 -11.66
CA VAL A 111 -6.53 -7.17 -11.51
C VAL A 111 -7.32 -8.39 -11.09
N THR A 112 -6.90 -9.56 -11.54
CA THR A 112 -7.53 -10.82 -11.16
C THR A 112 -6.52 -11.69 -10.42
N ILE A 113 -6.87 -12.08 -9.20
CA ILE A 113 -6.05 -12.94 -8.35
C ILE A 113 -6.90 -14.12 -7.91
N GLU A 114 -6.46 -15.33 -8.24
CA GLU A 114 -7.18 -16.57 -7.94
C GLU A 114 -8.67 -16.51 -8.36
N GLY A 115 -8.91 -16.01 -9.58
CA GLY A 115 -10.24 -15.92 -10.15
C GLY A 115 -11.11 -14.78 -9.64
N LYS A 116 -10.62 -13.97 -8.68
CA LYS A 116 -11.34 -12.82 -8.13
C LYS A 116 -10.83 -11.53 -8.74
N THR A 117 -11.72 -10.74 -9.30
CA THR A 117 -11.38 -9.44 -9.89
C THR A 117 -11.52 -8.33 -8.86
N MET A 118 -10.50 -7.50 -8.76
CA MET A 118 -10.40 -6.39 -7.80
C MET A 118 -9.90 -5.16 -8.52
N LEU A 119 -10.20 -3.98 -8.00
CA LEU A 119 -9.60 -2.74 -8.48
C LEU A 119 -8.31 -2.48 -7.70
N LEU A 120 -7.23 -2.17 -8.40
CA LEU A 120 -5.95 -1.80 -7.82
C LEU A 120 -5.74 -0.31 -8.00
N SER A 121 -5.49 0.39 -6.90
CA SER A 121 -5.23 1.83 -6.86
C SER A 121 -3.83 2.08 -6.33
N PRO A 122 -2.82 2.22 -7.21
CA PRO A 122 -1.45 2.50 -6.79
C PRO A 122 -1.30 3.95 -6.32
N GLN A 123 -0.63 4.13 -5.19
CA GLN A 123 -0.39 5.43 -4.58
C GLN A 123 1.08 5.57 -4.20
N TYR A 124 1.58 6.80 -4.13
CA TYR A 124 2.88 7.05 -3.52
C TYR A 124 2.85 6.70 -2.04
N HIS A 125 3.97 6.20 -1.54
CA HIS A 125 4.09 5.91 -0.10
C HIS A 125 4.16 7.23 0.67
N PRO A 126 3.39 7.39 1.77
CA PRO A 126 3.43 8.62 2.55
C PRO A 126 4.83 9.01 3.02
N ALA A 127 5.68 8.05 3.35
CA ALA A 127 7.05 8.34 3.78
C ALA A 127 7.89 8.99 2.68
N SER A 128 7.64 8.69 1.40
CA SER A 128 8.42 9.24 0.29
C SER A 128 8.06 10.68 -0.03
N VAL A 129 6.93 11.18 0.48
CA VAL A 129 6.44 12.53 0.18
C VAL A 129 6.60 13.51 1.34
N ILE A 130 7.06 13.05 2.52
CA ILE A 130 7.18 13.88 3.72
C ILE A 130 8.02 15.15 3.46
N TYR A 131 9.08 15.02 2.67
CA TYR A 131 10.01 16.11 2.37
C TYR A 131 9.90 16.62 0.93
N ASN A 132 8.84 16.23 0.22
CA ASN A 132 8.61 16.66 -1.17
C ASN A 132 7.18 17.15 -1.32
N ARG A 133 7.02 18.48 -1.31
CA ARG A 133 5.71 19.13 -1.33
C ARG A 133 4.91 18.81 -2.60
N ALA A 134 5.58 18.79 -3.75
CA ALA A 134 4.90 18.49 -5.01
C ALA A 134 4.31 17.07 -5.03
N LEU A 135 5.07 16.09 -4.53
CA LEU A 135 4.55 14.72 -4.40
C LEU A 135 3.49 14.60 -3.31
N ALA A 136 3.60 15.39 -2.23
CA ALA A 136 2.57 15.42 -1.19
C ALA A 136 1.24 15.91 -1.74
N ASP A 137 1.25 16.96 -2.55
CA ASP A 137 0.06 17.49 -3.20
C ASP A 137 -0.53 16.46 -4.18
N THR A 138 0.31 15.81 -4.96
CA THR A 138 -0.09 14.73 -5.88
C THR A 138 -0.75 13.58 -5.12
N LEU A 139 -0.15 13.14 -4.00
CA LEU A 139 -0.70 12.08 -3.18
C LEU A 139 -2.07 12.48 -2.61
N ALA A 140 -2.20 13.72 -2.13
CA ALA A 140 -3.48 14.21 -1.59
C ALA A 140 -4.58 14.21 -2.67
N GLU A 141 -4.27 14.63 -3.89
CA GLU A 141 -5.19 14.58 -5.01
C GLU A 141 -5.59 13.15 -5.35
N ASP A 142 -4.61 12.25 -5.44
CA ASP A 142 -4.83 10.84 -5.79
C ASP A 142 -5.69 10.14 -4.73
N ILE A 143 -5.43 10.38 -3.45
CA ILE A 143 -6.22 9.83 -2.33
C ILE A 143 -7.65 10.43 -2.36
N GLY A 144 -7.78 11.70 -2.72
CA GLY A 144 -9.11 12.32 -2.90
C GLY A 144 -9.94 11.61 -3.96
N ARG A 145 -9.33 11.30 -5.10
CA ARG A 145 -10.00 10.51 -6.16
C ARG A 145 -10.34 9.09 -5.70
N LEU A 146 -9.44 8.49 -4.93
CA LEU A 146 -9.71 7.18 -4.32
C LEU A 146 -10.94 7.23 -3.41
N GLY A 147 -11.06 8.27 -2.60
CA GLY A 147 -12.24 8.46 -1.74
C GLY A 147 -13.53 8.55 -2.54
N GLU A 148 -13.52 9.29 -3.66
CA GLU A 148 -14.67 9.37 -4.57
C GLU A 148 -15.01 8.01 -5.16
N MET A 149 -14.02 7.26 -5.58
CA MET A 149 -14.20 5.92 -6.14
C MET A 149 -14.79 4.94 -5.12
N ILE A 150 -14.33 5.00 -3.87
CA ILE A 150 -14.86 4.16 -2.79
C ILE A 150 -16.33 4.48 -2.56
N ARG A 151 -16.70 5.76 -2.50
CA ARG A 151 -18.11 6.15 -2.35
C ARG A 151 -18.96 5.67 -3.51
N ALA A 152 -18.48 5.75 -4.74
CA ALA A 152 -19.19 5.25 -5.91
C ALA A 152 -19.41 3.74 -5.84
N GLU A 153 -18.42 2.97 -5.37
CA GLU A 153 -18.54 1.53 -5.20
C GLU A 153 -19.53 1.16 -4.07
N GLU A 154 -19.60 1.97 -3.01
CA GLU A 154 -20.55 1.74 -1.90
C GLU A 154 -22.01 2.02 -2.30
N GLU A 155 -22.23 2.89 -3.29
CA GLU A 155 -23.55 3.22 -3.79
C GLU A 155 -24.14 2.21 -4.79
N ARG A 156 -23.33 1.24 -5.20
CA ARG A 156 -23.80 0.16 -6.10
C ARG A 156 -24.56 -0.93 -5.32
#